data_3db565f617da4ed26e162fa8a9cc7a73
#
_entry.id   3db565f617da4ed26e162fa8a9cc7a73
#
_cell.length_a   1.000
_cell.length_b   1.000
_cell.length_c   1.000
_cell.angle_alpha   90.00
_cell.angle_beta   90.00
_cell.angle_gamma   90.00
#
_symmetry.space_group_name_H-M   'P 1'
#
loop_
_entity.id
_entity.type
_entity.pdbx_description
1 polymer ?
#
loop_
_entity_poly.entity_id
_entity_poly.type
_entity_poly.pdbx_seq_one_letter_code
_entity_poly.pdbx_strand_id
1 'polypeptide(L)'
;MSYLEYRVKTVPSGWKKVIFINWGLIALIIGAACSGFAMLYSVGGSWEPWALAHIQRFSVGLFVMFIIAMTPIWIWRNISVPIYIVALLLLLLVEFLGNTGMGAQRWINLGFINLQPSEVAKVALVMLMAAYYCLLYTSPSPRDQSG
;
A
#
# COMPACT_ATOMS: atom_id res chain seq x y z
N MET A 1 -26.11 -21.72 4.20
CA MET A 1 -25.49 -20.61 3.45
C MET A 1 -25.01 -19.58 4.46
N SER A 2 -23.69 -19.47 4.63
CA SER A 2 -23.13 -18.54 5.62
C SER A 2 -23.22 -17.10 5.11
N TYR A 3 -23.34 -16.16 6.04
CA TYR A 3 -23.40 -14.72 5.75
C TYR A 3 -22.17 -14.22 4.92
N LEU A 4 -21.06 -14.95 4.99
CA LEU A 4 -19.85 -14.69 4.24
C LEU A 4 -19.96 -15.07 2.76
N GLU A 5 -20.67 -16.16 2.44
CA GLU A 5 -20.90 -16.57 1.05
C GLU A 5 -21.77 -15.57 0.27
N TYR A 6 -22.75 -14.96 0.94
CA TYR A 6 -23.59 -13.92 0.33
C TYR A 6 -22.79 -12.66 -0.02
N ARG A 7 -21.84 -12.27 0.83
CA ARG A 7 -20.98 -11.10 0.56
C ARG A 7 -19.95 -11.34 -0.55
N VAL A 8 -19.41 -12.54 -0.67
CA VAL A 8 -18.41 -12.86 -1.71
C VAL A 8 -19.03 -12.88 -3.11
N LYS A 9 -20.30 -13.24 -3.23
CA LYS A 9 -21.04 -13.26 -4.52
C LYS A 9 -21.30 -11.86 -5.10
N THR A 10 -21.19 -10.81 -4.32
CA THR A 10 -21.50 -9.42 -4.72
C THR A 10 -20.29 -8.53 -4.93
N VAL A 11 -19.07 -9.08 -4.87
CA VAL A 11 -17.86 -8.28 -5.13
C VAL A 11 -17.81 -7.91 -6.62
N PRO A 12 -17.95 -6.62 -6.94
CA PRO A 12 -17.93 -6.19 -8.33
C PRO A 12 -16.56 -6.48 -8.96
N SER A 13 -16.57 -7.02 -10.18
CA SER A 13 -15.36 -7.28 -10.96
C SER A 13 -15.21 -6.28 -12.08
N GLY A 14 -13.96 -5.98 -12.47
CA GLY A 14 -13.65 -5.09 -13.57
C GLY A 14 -14.05 -3.63 -13.30
N TRP A 15 -14.52 -2.94 -14.34
CA TRP A 15 -14.84 -1.51 -14.31
C TRP A 15 -15.93 -1.11 -13.31
N LYS A 16 -16.79 -2.04 -12.92
CA LYS A 16 -17.81 -1.80 -11.90
C LYS A 16 -17.21 -1.46 -10.53
N LYS A 17 -15.97 -1.86 -10.25
CA LYS A 17 -15.25 -1.49 -9.02
C LYS A 17 -15.13 0.02 -8.86
N VAL A 18 -14.99 0.78 -9.94
CA VAL A 18 -14.86 2.25 -9.91
C VAL A 18 -16.06 2.91 -9.22
N ILE A 19 -17.27 2.39 -9.46
CA ILE A 19 -18.50 2.93 -8.87
C ILE A 19 -18.55 2.67 -7.36
N PHE A 20 -17.95 1.53 -6.92
CA PHE A 20 -17.91 1.13 -5.50
C PHE A 20 -16.73 1.69 -4.73
N ILE A 21 -15.85 2.45 -5.38
CA ILE A 21 -14.78 3.18 -4.68
C ILE A 21 -15.40 4.21 -3.75
N ASN A 22 -14.86 4.32 -2.55
CA ASN A 22 -15.28 5.36 -1.61
C ASN A 22 -14.75 6.74 -2.06
N TRP A 23 -15.53 7.42 -2.88
CA TRP A 23 -15.20 8.74 -3.42
C TRP A 23 -15.02 9.79 -2.33
N GLY A 24 -15.72 9.64 -1.18
CA GLY A 24 -15.53 10.50 -0.02
C GLY A 24 -14.12 10.41 0.55
N LEU A 25 -13.56 9.19 0.64
CA LEU A 25 -12.18 8.98 1.07
C LEU A 25 -11.19 9.63 0.10
N ILE A 26 -11.41 9.47 -1.20
CA ILE A 26 -10.54 10.08 -2.22
C ILE A 26 -10.59 11.62 -2.11
N ALA A 27 -11.77 12.21 -1.93
CA ALA A 27 -11.92 13.64 -1.75
C ALA A 27 -11.16 14.14 -0.51
N LEU A 28 -11.19 13.41 0.61
CA LEU A 28 -10.42 13.74 1.81
C LEU A 28 -8.91 13.67 1.57
N ILE A 29 -8.43 12.65 0.85
CA ILE A 29 -7.01 12.50 0.51
C ILE A 29 -6.55 13.66 -0.38
N ILE A 30 -7.35 14.04 -1.38
CA ILE A 30 -7.07 15.18 -2.25
C ILE A 30 -7.10 16.49 -1.44
N GLY A 31 -8.07 16.67 -0.55
CA GLY A 31 -8.14 17.84 0.33
C GLY A 31 -6.91 17.98 1.22
N ALA A 32 -6.45 16.88 1.82
CA ALA A 32 -5.22 16.86 2.61
C ALA A 32 -3.98 17.18 1.75
N ALA A 33 -3.91 16.67 0.52
CA ALA A 33 -2.81 16.97 -0.39
C ALA A 33 -2.82 18.44 -0.84
N CYS A 34 -3.99 19.02 -1.08
CA CYS A 34 -4.14 20.44 -1.43
C CYS A 34 -3.69 21.35 -0.27
N SER A 35 -4.01 21.01 0.98
CA SER A 35 -3.53 21.76 2.14
C SER A 35 -1.99 21.70 2.27
N GLY A 36 -1.41 20.52 2.06
CA GLY A 36 0.04 20.35 2.03
C GLY A 36 0.71 21.15 0.91
N PHE A 37 0.10 21.15 -0.28
CA PHE A 37 0.55 21.95 -1.40
C PHE A 37 0.53 23.47 -1.09
N ALA A 38 -0.58 23.95 -0.53
CA ALA A 38 -0.72 25.36 -0.16
C ALA A 38 0.34 25.81 0.86
N MET A 39 0.66 24.94 1.85
CA MET A 39 1.74 25.18 2.80
C MET A 39 3.12 25.24 2.11
N LEU A 40 3.44 24.27 1.27
CA LEU A 40 4.72 24.23 0.56
C LEU A 40 4.89 25.44 -0.37
N TYR A 41 3.84 25.84 -1.05
CA TYR A 41 3.85 27.03 -1.89
C TYR A 41 4.07 28.32 -1.07
N SER A 42 3.39 28.44 0.08
CA SER A 42 3.53 29.61 0.96
C SER A 42 4.93 29.72 1.54
N VAL A 43 5.54 28.63 1.97
CA VAL A 43 6.88 28.62 2.57
C VAL A 43 7.96 28.81 1.50
N GLY A 44 7.80 28.20 0.32
CA GLY A 44 8.78 28.28 -0.76
C GLY A 44 8.74 29.59 -1.56
N GLY A 45 7.65 30.35 -1.49
CA GLY A 45 7.46 31.61 -2.22
C GLY A 45 7.45 31.44 -3.76
N SER A 46 7.57 30.19 -4.25
CA SER A 46 7.63 29.86 -5.67
C SER A 46 7.15 28.42 -5.94
N TRP A 47 6.86 28.13 -7.20
CA TRP A 47 6.48 26.79 -7.64
C TRP A 47 7.61 25.75 -7.51
N GLU A 48 8.84 26.19 -7.66
CA GLU A 48 10.02 25.32 -7.62
C GLU A 48 10.87 25.57 -6.37
N PRO A 49 11.55 24.53 -5.87
CA PRO A 49 11.52 23.11 -6.28
C PRO A 49 10.48 22.26 -5.54
N TRP A 50 9.90 22.78 -4.46
CA TRP A 50 9.16 21.97 -3.48
C TRP A 50 7.72 21.66 -3.89
N ALA A 51 6.98 22.66 -4.38
CA ALA A 51 5.57 22.52 -4.71
C ALA A 51 5.37 21.59 -5.93
N LEU A 52 6.17 21.73 -6.98
CA LEU A 52 6.11 20.83 -8.14
C LEU A 52 6.46 19.40 -7.78
N ALA A 53 7.51 19.19 -6.98
CA ALA A 53 7.89 17.84 -6.53
C ALA A 53 6.78 17.18 -5.71
N HIS A 54 6.05 17.93 -4.91
CA HIS A 54 4.90 17.42 -4.16
C HIS A 54 3.77 16.97 -5.07
N ILE A 55 3.39 17.79 -6.05
CA ILE A 55 2.34 17.46 -7.04
C ILE A 55 2.72 16.20 -7.82
N GLN A 56 3.95 16.11 -8.31
CA GLN A 56 4.42 14.96 -9.08
C GLN A 56 4.35 13.67 -8.25
N ARG A 57 4.87 13.69 -7.02
CA ARG A 57 4.84 12.53 -6.12
C ARG A 57 3.41 12.13 -5.76
N PHE A 58 2.54 13.11 -5.49
CA PHE A 58 1.15 12.86 -5.18
C PHE A 58 0.40 12.26 -6.38
N SER A 59 0.60 12.79 -7.59
CA SER A 59 -0.02 12.28 -8.81
C SER A 59 0.38 10.83 -9.10
N VAL A 60 1.66 10.50 -8.95
CA VAL A 60 2.16 9.14 -9.09
C VAL A 60 1.56 8.23 -8.01
N GLY A 61 1.52 8.68 -6.76
CA GLY A 61 0.92 7.93 -5.67
C GLY A 61 -0.57 7.64 -5.89
N LEU A 62 -1.33 8.63 -6.36
CA LEU A 62 -2.75 8.48 -6.68
C LEU A 62 -2.98 7.50 -7.83
N PHE A 63 -2.13 7.54 -8.84
CA PHE A 63 -2.17 6.60 -9.96
C PHE A 63 -1.88 5.16 -9.52
N VAL A 64 -0.85 4.97 -8.70
CA VAL A 64 -0.52 3.65 -8.13
C VAL A 64 -1.65 3.15 -7.23
N MET A 65 -2.24 4.02 -6.39
CA MET A 65 -3.40 3.68 -5.57
C MET A 65 -4.57 3.18 -6.43
N PHE A 66 -4.84 3.84 -7.56
CA PHE A 66 -5.90 3.44 -8.47
C PHE A 66 -5.63 2.05 -9.09
N ILE A 67 -4.40 1.78 -9.54
CA ILE A 67 -3.99 0.46 -10.06
C ILE A 67 -4.21 -0.62 -8.99
N ILE A 68 -3.78 -0.36 -7.76
CA ILE A 68 -3.93 -1.29 -6.64
C ILE A 68 -5.42 -1.57 -6.37
N ALA A 69 -6.26 -0.54 -6.39
CA ALA A 69 -7.70 -0.68 -6.16
C ALA A 69 -8.41 -1.52 -7.26
N MET A 70 -7.90 -1.49 -8.49
CA MET A 70 -8.44 -2.27 -9.60
C MET A 70 -8.02 -3.73 -9.57
N THR A 71 -6.90 -4.07 -8.92
CA THR A 71 -6.43 -5.46 -8.84
C THR A 71 -7.34 -6.31 -7.94
N PRO A 72 -7.56 -7.59 -8.27
CA PRO A 72 -8.36 -8.49 -7.46
C PRO A 72 -7.59 -8.92 -6.20
N ILE A 73 -8.33 -9.08 -5.10
CA ILE A 73 -7.77 -9.38 -3.76
C ILE A 73 -6.96 -10.68 -3.71
N TRP A 74 -7.29 -11.67 -4.54
CA TRP A 74 -6.59 -12.95 -4.56
C TRP A 74 -5.12 -12.81 -5.00
N ILE A 75 -4.79 -11.85 -5.86
CA ILE A 75 -3.41 -11.55 -6.26
C ILE A 75 -2.62 -11.08 -5.04
N TRP A 76 -3.17 -10.13 -4.28
CA TRP A 76 -2.53 -9.60 -3.08
C TRP A 76 -2.30 -10.67 -2.02
N ARG A 77 -3.27 -11.57 -1.86
CA ARG A 77 -3.13 -12.71 -0.95
C ARG A 77 -1.97 -13.64 -1.36
N ASN A 78 -1.87 -13.97 -2.64
CA ASN A 78 -0.82 -14.89 -3.13
C ASN A 78 0.58 -14.27 -3.10
N ILE A 79 0.66 -12.94 -3.31
CA ILE A 79 1.93 -12.20 -3.35
C ILE A 79 2.39 -11.79 -1.93
N SER A 80 1.53 -11.84 -0.90
CA SER A 80 1.84 -11.37 0.45
C SER A 80 3.09 -12.02 1.05
N VAL A 81 3.24 -13.34 0.91
CA VAL A 81 4.40 -14.08 1.42
C VAL A 81 5.69 -13.69 0.70
N PRO A 82 5.79 -13.76 -0.64
CA PRO A 82 7.01 -13.36 -1.34
C PRO A 82 7.36 -11.88 -1.13
N ILE A 83 6.40 -10.96 -1.08
CA ILE A 83 6.68 -9.56 -0.78
C ILE A 83 7.28 -9.41 0.63
N TYR A 84 6.77 -10.14 1.61
CA TYR A 84 7.31 -10.09 2.97
C TYR A 84 8.75 -10.60 3.03
N ILE A 85 9.06 -11.71 2.33
CA ILE A 85 10.42 -12.23 2.24
C ILE A 85 11.36 -11.21 1.61
N VAL A 86 10.95 -10.58 0.50
CA VAL A 86 11.73 -9.53 -0.15
C VAL A 86 11.94 -8.33 0.78
N ALA A 87 10.90 -7.92 1.52
CA ALA A 87 11.02 -6.83 2.48
C ALA A 87 12.01 -7.15 3.62
N LEU A 88 12.02 -8.38 4.13
CA LEU A 88 13.02 -8.82 5.10
C LEU A 88 14.43 -8.81 4.53
N LEU A 89 14.62 -9.28 3.31
CA LEU A 89 15.92 -9.23 2.63
C LEU A 89 16.40 -7.79 2.44
N LEU A 90 15.50 -6.86 2.07
CA LEU A 90 15.81 -5.44 1.97
C LEU A 90 16.21 -4.83 3.32
N LEU A 91 15.57 -5.24 4.41
CA LEU A 91 15.94 -4.82 5.76
C LEU A 91 17.34 -5.30 6.15
N LEU A 92 17.67 -6.55 5.84
CA LEU A 92 19.02 -7.07 6.06
C LEU A 92 20.04 -6.34 5.17
N LEU A 93 19.70 -6.09 3.93
CA LEU A 93 20.58 -5.44 2.98
C LEU A 93 20.87 -3.98 3.36
N VAL A 94 19.92 -3.27 3.94
CA VAL A 94 20.14 -1.88 4.39
C VAL A 94 21.10 -1.81 5.57
N GLU A 95 21.17 -2.84 6.40
CA GLU A 95 22.10 -2.91 7.52
C GLU A 95 23.56 -2.94 7.01
N PHE A 96 23.81 -3.62 5.88
CA PHE A 96 25.15 -3.75 5.31
C PHE A 96 25.52 -2.65 4.29
N LEU A 97 24.55 -2.17 3.51
CA LEU A 97 24.76 -1.25 2.38
C LEU A 97 24.07 0.11 2.53
N GLY A 98 23.33 0.32 3.61
CA GLY A 98 22.56 1.53 3.81
C GLY A 98 23.44 2.76 4.06
N ASN A 99 23.04 3.90 3.49
CA ASN A 99 23.65 5.18 3.79
C ASN A 99 23.20 5.69 5.17
N THR A 100 24.17 6.19 5.95
CA THR A 100 23.91 6.78 7.24
C THR A 100 23.25 8.14 7.09
N GLY A 101 21.98 8.23 7.45
CA GLY A 101 21.27 9.49 7.62
C GLY A 101 20.94 9.70 9.09
N MET A 102 21.39 10.82 9.70
CA MET A 102 21.16 11.15 11.11
C MET A 102 21.58 10.05 12.10
N GLY A 103 22.72 9.38 11.85
CA GLY A 103 23.29 8.36 12.76
C GLY A 103 22.70 6.95 12.63
N ALA A 104 21.82 6.68 11.66
CA ALA A 104 21.32 5.34 11.40
C ALA A 104 21.26 5.03 9.90
N GLN A 105 21.62 3.80 9.54
CA GLN A 105 21.52 3.31 8.16
C GLN A 105 20.04 2.95 7.88
N ARG A 106 19.34 3.81 7.16
CA ARG A 106 17.88 3.64 6.95
C ARG A 106 17.45 3.72 5.49
N TRP A 107 18.29 4.24 4.62
CA TRP A 107 17.95 4.57 3.26
C TRP A 107 18.82 3.82 2.26
N ILE A 108 18.16 3.24 1.25
CA ILE A 108 18.83 2.70 0.07
C ILE A 108 18.61 3.68 -1.08
N ASN A 109 19.70 4.21 -1.60
CA ASN A 109 19.66 5.10 -2.75
C ASN A 109 19.65 4.27 -4.03
N LEU A 110 18.51 4.27 -4.75
CA LEU A 110 18.32 3.58 -6.03
C LEU A 110 18.61 4.49 -7.24
N GLY A 111 19.23 5.65 -7.02
CA GLY A 111 19.53 6.63 -8.05
C GLY A 111 18.44 7.70 -8.22
N PHE A 112 17.19 7.32 -8.47
CA PHE A 112 16.07 8.28 -8.62
C PHE A 112 15.15 8.32 -7.40
N ILE A 113 15.21 7.34 -6.52
CA ILE A 113 14.34 7.26 -5.33
C ILE A 113 15.17 6.77 -4.15
N ASN A 114 15.05 7.45 -3.02
CA ASN A 114 15.53 6.96 -1.75
C ASN A 114 14.45 6.03 -1.16
N LEU A 115 14.73 4.74 -1.12
CA LEU A 115 13.83 3.75 -0.56
C LEU A 115 14.19 3.52 0.91
N GLN A 116 13.17 3.57 1.76
CA GLN A 116 13.29 3.15 3.15
C GLN A 116 12.67 1.75 3.31
N PRO A 117 13.48 0.70 3.46
CA PRO A 117 12.98 -0.67 3.51
C PRO A 117 11.98 -0.94 4.63
N SER A 118 12.09 -0.21 5.75
CA SER A 118 11.15 -0.34 6.87
C SER A 118 9.72 0.06 6.51
N GLU A 119 9.51 1.01 5.59
CA GLU A 119 8.16 1.37 5.13
C GLU A 119 7.54 0.25 4.29
N VAL A 120 8.34 -0.36 3.42
CA VAL A 120 7.92 -1.52 2.63
C VAL A 120 7.60 -2.71 3.54
N ALA A 121 8.43 -2.95 4.56
CA ALA A 121 8.24 -4.04 5.51
C ALA A 121 6.95 -3.90 6.33
N LYS A 122 6.57 -2.69 6.74
CA LYS A 122 5.29 -2.45 7.43
C LYS A 122 4.10 -2.86 6.57
N VAL A 123 4.07 -2.43 5.32
CA VAL A 123 2.98 -2.78 4.38
C VAL A 123 2.98 -4.28 4.13
N ALA A 124 4.14 -4.88 3.88
CA ALA A 124 4.28 -6.31 3.65
C ALA A 124 3.81 -7.15 4.84
N LEU A 125 4.13 -6.73 6.07
CA LEU A 125 3.68 -7.39 7.29
C LEU A 125 2.14 -7.35 7.43
N VAL A 126 1.53 -6.19 7.22
CA VAL A 126 0.07 -6.04 7.28
C VAL A 126 -0.60 -6.93 6.23
N MET A 127 -0.05 -6.99 5.00
CA MET A 127 -0.57 -7.86 3.94
C MET A 127 -0.45 -9.34 4.31
N LEU A 128 0.69 -9.77 4.88
CA LEU A 128 0.92 -11.14 5.32
C LEU A 128 -0.07 -11.53 6.42
N MET A 129 -0.24 -10.69 7.43
CA MET A 129 -1.18 -10.94 8.53
C MET A 129 -2.63 -11.01 8.02
N ALA A 130 -3.02 -10.11 7.11
CA ALA A 130 -4.35 -10.15 6.50
C ALA A 130 -4.58 -11.44 5.71
N ALA A 131 -3.58 -11.89 4.93
CA ALA A 131 -3.65 -13.15 4.19
C ALA A 131 -3.74 -14.36 5.12
N TYR A 132 -2.93 -14.38 6.19
CA TYR A 132 -2.93 -15.44 7.20
C TYR A 132 -4.30 -15.58 7.89
N TYR A 133 -4.85 -14.49 8.38
CA TYR A 133 -6.17 -14.52 9.01
C TYR A 133 -7.29 -14.86 8.03
N CYS A 134 -7.21 -14.38 6.80
CA CYS A 134 -8.16 -14.75 5.76
C CYS A 134 -8.17 -16.28 5.53
N LEU A 135 -7.02 -16.93 5.47
CA LEU A 135 -6.90 -18.37 5.31
C LEU A 135 -7.38 -19.13 6.56
N LEU A 136 -7.04 -18.65 7.75
CA LEU A 136 -7.42 -19.28 9.01
C LEU A 136 -8.94 -19.31 9.20
N TYR A 137 -9.63 -18.21 8.87
CA TYR A 137 -11.08 -18.12 9.03
C TYR A 137 -11.88 -18.72 7.86
N THR A 138 -11.25 -18.95 6.71
CA THR A 138 -11.90 -19.60 5.55
C THR A 138 -11.61 -21.10 5.45
N SER A 139 -10.70 -21.63 6.27
CA SER A 139 -10.46 -23.07 6.37
C SER A 139 -11.68 -23.76 6.97
N PRO A 140 -12.22 -24.83 6.32
CA PRO A 140 -13.34 -25.56 6.87
C PRO A 140 -12.95 -26.18 8.23
N SER A 141 -13.83 -26.04 9.20
CA SER A 141 -13.63 -26.63 10.54
C SER A 141 -13.53 -28.16 10.41
N PRO A 142 -12.67 -28.83 11.20
CA PRO A 142 -12.62 -30.30 11.23
C PRO A 142 -13.98 -30.93 11.53
N ARG A 143 -14.92 -30.20 12.11
CA ARG A 143 -16.29 -30.65 12.41
C ARG A 143 -17.19 -30.72 11.16
N ASP A 144 -16.87 -29.95 10.11
CA ASP A 144 -17.65 -29.96 8.87
C ASP A 144 -17.26 -31.10 7.93
N GLN A 145 -16.19 -31.84 8.24
CA GLN A 145 -15.69 -32.98 7.46
C GLN A 145 -16.20 -34.33 7.95
N SER A 146 -16.96 -34.37 9.05
CA SER A 146 -17.47 -35.61 9.69
C SER A 146 -18.97 -35.83 9.49
N GLY A 147 -19.57 -35.24 8.43
CA GLY A 147 -20.97 -35.47 8.03
C GLY A 147 -21.11 -36.29 6.76
#